data_f5282088971e8bc53175bc4ec81cd029
#
_entry.id   f5282088971e8bc53175bc4ec81cd029
#
_cell.length_a   1.000
_cell.length_b   1.000
_cell.length_c   1.000
_cell.angle_alpha   90.00
_cell.angle_beta   90.00
_cell.angle_gamma   90.00
#
_symmetry.space_group_name_H-M   'P 1'
#
loop_
_entity.id
_entity.type
_entity.pdbx_description
1 polymer ?
#
loop_
_entity_poly.entity_id
_entity_poly.type
_entity_poly.pdbx_seq_one_letter_code
_entity_poly.pdbx_strand_id
1 'polypeptide(L)'
;MKKYLIVLGALAATLILPFMMRPSEERREIDSNGTLTIISPHVESIRSEFTRAFQRFMKDKHNRNVEIQWLTPGGTSEIDKYVETEYRAAFENYWGETQSEKWTPEAGNAVALSKPVGDDQARLKAARDVFLNSNLGIKIDLFFGGGTYDFDKQKKKGYLVATTPDGAHGPAAIKKAHPDWFTDAVIPQTFSGQPFYDPDLCWVGNCLSSFGIVYNKDVLERIGISDPPRQWTDLTSPSYSGSIALADPGKSASAAMAFEMIIQQQMQQALARLKKASLTPNPTAAAPVKTEAEAISEGWMLGLQIIQKIAANARYFTDSAPRPPMDVSRGEAAAGMAIDFYGKTFVEKLQQPNGECRVVYLTPEGGSSVSADAIGMFRGAPNPELATVFMEYVLSLEGQRLWGHKSGTPGGPTRVALRRLPIRKDYYVPAERALASDPEEMPYEKINFNYNAKYTGPAFNALRLVVRAMCLDTQEEMKTAWHELVRHGFPPRATENFSDLRLISYEKVMTDIAKVCNGSDKLLQARLARDLGGMFRNQYLNATAMALRGE
;
A
#
# COMPACT_ATOMS: atom_id res chain seq x y z
N MET A 1 -57.81 -11.35 10.78
CA MET A 1 -57.47 -10.37 9.70
C MET A 1 -57.10 -8.99 10.24
N LYS A 2 -57.92 -8.28 11.04
CA LYS A 2 -57.58 -6.91 11.50
C LYS A 2 -56.23 -6.76 12.24
N LYS A 3 -55.83 -7.73 13.08
CA LYS A 3 -54.55 -7.70 13.80
C LYS A 3 -53.33 -7.80 12.88
N TYR A 4 -53.38 -8.57 11.80
CA TYR A 4 -52.30 -8.70 10.82
C TYR A 4 -52.17 -7.44 9.93
N LEU A 5 -53.28 -6.77 9.62
CA LEU A 5 -53.29 -5.50 8.89
C LEU A 5 -52.62 -4.38 9.70
N ILE A 6 -52.81 -4.34 11.03
CA ILE A 6 -52.18 -3.36 11.92
C ILE A 6 -50.67 -3.61 11.99
N VAL A 7 -50.25 -4.89 12.12
CA VAL A 7 -48.79 -5.24 12.14
C VAL A 7 -48.14 -4.95 10.81
N LEU A 8 -48.78 -5.26 9.68
CA LEU A 8 -48.26 -4.91 8.34
C LEU A 8 -48.19 -3.41 8.13
N GLY A 9 -49.19 -2.67 8.60
CA GLY A 9 -49.19 -1.20 8.54
C GLY A 9 -48.07 -0.58 9.39
N ALA A 10 -47.83 -1.10 10.60
CA ALA A 10 -46.72 -0.66 11.45
C ALA A 10 -45.36 -1.00 10.83
N LEU A 11 -45.19 -2.18 10.25
CA LEU A 11 -43.98 -2.59 9.56
C LEU A 11 -43.70 -1.71 8.31
N ALA A 12 -44.72 -1.47 7.52
CA ALA A 12 -44.63 -0.58 6.36
C ALA A 12 -44.30 0.86 6.78
N ALA A 13 -44.92 1.37 7.86
CA ALA A 13 -44.59 2.68 8.41
C ALA A 13 -43.13 2.76 8.90
N THR A 14 -42.64 1.72 9.60
CA THR A 14 -41.25 1.66 10.08
C THR A 14 -40.24 1.63 8.94
N LEU A 15 -40.58 1.03 7.80
CA LEU A 15 -39.72 0.97 6.61
C LEU A 15 -39.81 2.24 5.75
N ILE A 16 -40.99 2.86 5.64
CA ILE A 16 -41.23 3.98 4.74
C ILE A 16 -40.95 5.34 5.42
N LEU A 17 -41.27 5.49 6.71
CA LEU A 17 -41.08 6.76 7.44
C LEU A 17 -39.65 7.28 7.40
N PRO A 18 -38.57 6.47 7.58
CA PRO A 18 -37.22 6.95 7.49
C PRO A 18 -36.86 7.45 6.07
N PHE A 19 -37.47 6.90 5.02
CA PHE A 19 -37.27 7.39 3.65
C PHE A 19 -38.07 8.68 3.37
N MET A 20 -39.24 8.83 3.94
CA MET A 20 -40.04 10.06 3.82
C MET A 20 -39.51 11.20 4.70
N MET A 21 -38.85 10.86 5.82
CA MET A 21 -38.21 11.83 6.71
C MET A 21 -36.72 12.06 6.36
N ARG A 22 -36.20 11.42 5.31
CA ARG A 22 -34.93 11.91 4.77
C ARG A 22 -35.12 13.38 4.42
N PRO A 23 -34.33 14.30 5.02
CA PRO A 23 -34.26 15.63 4.50
C PRO A 23 -34.01 15.46 2.99
N SER A 24 -34.82 16.06 2.14
CA SER A 24 -34.43 16.29 0.78
C SER A 24 -33.07 16.96 0.92
N GLU A 25 -31.98 16.24 0.58
CA GLU A 25 -30.79 16.95 0.17
C GLU A 25 -31.30 17.80 -0.98
N GLU A 26 -31.71 19.05 -0.67
CA GLU A 26 -31.63 20.10 -1.64
C GLU A 26 -30.19 19.97 -2.14
N ARG A 27 -29.98 19.30 -3.28
CA ARG A 27 -28.89 19.64 -4.16
C ARG A 27 -29.12 21.14 -4.38
N ARG A 28 -28.54 21.96 -3.51
CA ARG A 28 -28.21 23.31 -3.89
C ARG A 28 -27.46 23.07 -5.19
N GLU A 29 -28.07 23.44 -6.31
CA GLU A 29 -27.33 23.70 -7.52
C GLU A 29 -26.34 24.78 -7.11
N ILE A 30 -25.21 24.33 -6.58
CA ILE A 30 -24.02 25.14 -6.47
C ILE A 30 -23.72 25.36 -7.94
N ASP A 31 -23.87 26.59 -8.39
CA ASP A 31 -23.38 27.02 -9.68
C ASP A 31 -21.88 26.75 -9.69
N SER A 32 -21.53 25.48 -9.97
CA SER A 32 -20.17 24.97 -9.83
C SER A 32 -19.40 25.33 -11.07
N ASN A 33 -18.39 26.17 -10.93
CA ASN A 33 -17.49 26.54 -12.02
C ASN A 33 -16.55 25.38 -12.40
N GLY A 34 -16.95 24.15 -12.18
CA GLY A 34 -16.26 22.93 -12.59
C GLY A 34 -16.38 21.79 -11.57
N THR A 35 -16.36 20.57 -12.10
CA THR A 35 -16.35 19.34 -11.32
C THR A 35 -15.01 18.65 -11.50
N LEU A 36 -14.34 18.27 -10.40
CA LEU A 36 -13.11 17.50 -10.39
C LEU A 36 -13.42 16.06 -9.98
N THR A 37 -13.16 15.10 -10.84
CA THR A 37 -13.37 13.68 -10.58
C THR A 37 -12.05 13.01 -10.17
N ILE A 38 -11.99 12.50 -8.95
CA ILE A 38 -10.80 11.87 -8.37
C ILE A 38 -11.09 10.43 -8.00
N ILE A 39 -10.28 9.49 -8.48
CA ILE A 39 -10.31 8.11 -8.01
C ILE A 39 -9.28 7.93 -6.90
N SER A 40 -9.67 7.26 -5.79
CA SER A 40 -8.83 7.21 -4.60
C SER A 40 -9.11 5.99 -3.72
N PRO A 41 -8.07 5.35 -3.14
CA PRO A 41 -8.21 4.36 -2.08
C PRO A 41 -8.34 4.98 -0.69
N HIS A 42 -8.23 6.31 -0.58
CA HIS A 42 -8.24 7.02 0.69
C HIS A 42 -9.57 6.84 1.45
N VAL A 43 -9.47 6.79 2.77
CA VAL A 43 -10.64 6.76 3.66
C VAL A 43 -11.41 8.08 3.63
N GLU A 44 -12.66 8.04 4.06
CA GLU A 44 -13.60 9.17 4.06
C GLU A 44 -13.04 10.43 4.73
N SER A 45 -12.33 10.30 5.86
CA SER A 45 -11.76 11.44 6.59
C SER A 45 -10.78 12.25 5.72
N ILE A 46 -9.90 11.56 4.97
CA ILE A 46 -8.96 12.22 4.07
C ILE A 46 -9.71 12.94 2.95
N ARG A 47 -10.62 12.23 2.28
CA ARG A 47 -11.40 12.79 1.17
C ARG A 47 -12.22 14.02 1.60
N SER A 48 -12.88 13.93 2.73
CA SER A 48 -13.73 15.02 3.22
C SER A 48 -12.92 16.24 3.69
N GLU A 49 -11.74 16.04 4.32
CA GLU A 49 -10.87 17.16 4.70
C GLU A 49 -10.30 17.87 3.46
N PHE A 50 -9.80 17.11 2.46
CA PHE A 50 -9.32 17.71 1.20
C PHE A 50 -10.43 18.39 0.42
N THR A 51 -11.63 17.83 0.39
CA THR A 51 -12.79 18.49 -0.25
C THR A 51 -13.06 19.86 0.37
N ARG A 52 -13.22 19.92 1.71
CA ARG A 52 -13.51 21.18 2.40
C ARG A 52 -12.41 22.23 2.24
N ALA A 53 -11.17 21.77 2.36
CA ALA A 53 -10.03 22.68 2.29
C ALA A 53 -9.82 23.22 0.88
N PHE A 54 -9.89 22.36 -0.14
CA PHE A 54 -9.74 22.79 -1.53
C PHE A 54 -10.90 23.67 -1.99
N GLN A 55 -12.14 23.37 -1.62
CA GLN A 55 -13.29 24.23 -1.92
C GLN A 55 -13.13 25.62 -1.31
N ARG A 56 -12.63 25.72 -0.08
CA ARG A 56 -12.29 27.00 0.56
C ARG A 56 -11.18 27.71 -0.20
N PHE A 57 -10.08 27.02 -0.49
CA PHE A 57 -8.97 27.56 -1.28
C PHE A 57 -9.43 28.12 -2.62
N MET A 58 -10.25 27.39 -3.37
CA MET A 58 -10.79 27.82 -4.66
C MET A 58 -11.69 29.03 -4.51
N LYS A 59 -12.51 29.07 -3.45
CA LYS A 59 -13.36 30.25 -3.17
C LYS A 59 -12.53 31.47 -2.81
N ASP A 60 -11.57 31.32 -1.91
CA ASP A 60 -10.80 32.45 -1.35
C ASP A 60 -9.76 32.99 -2.33
N LYS A 61 -9.09 32.13 -3.10
CA LYS A 61 -7.98 32.52 -3.99
C LYS A 61 -8.42 32.74 -5.44
N HIS A 62 -9.43 31.99 -5.90
CA HIS A 62 -9.86 32.01 -7.31
C HIS A 62 -11.29 32.51 -7.51
N ASN A 63 -12.01 32.80 -6.42
CA ASN A 63 -13.44 33.15 -6.44
C ASN A 63 -14.33 32.16 -7.24
N ARG A 64 -13.98 30.88 -7.20
CA ARG A 64 -14.67 29.80 -7.91
C ARG A 64 -15.28 28.81 -6.90
N ASN A 65 -16.52 28.37 -7.18
CA ASN A 65 -17.09 27.21 -6.48
C ASN A 65 -16.78 25.96 -7.30
N VAL A 66 -16.27 24.92 -6.66
CA VAL A 66 -15.90 23.66 -7.32
C VAL A 66 -16.57 22.48 -6.62
N GLU A 67 -16.95 21.48 -7.40
CA GLU A 67 -17.40 20.20 -6.89
C GLU A 67 -16.26 19.16 -7.00
N ILE A 68 -16.10 18.32 -5.99
CA ILE A 68 -15.17 17.18 -6.05
C ILE A 68 -15.99 15.89 -5.98
N GLN A 69 -15.88 15.08 -7.01
CA GLN A 69 -16.48 13.75 -7.07
C GLN A 69 -15.43 12.69 -6.78
N TRP A 70 -15.66 11.87 -5.76
CA TRP A 70 -14.76 10.79 -5.37
C TRP A 70 -15.27 9.45 -5.86
N LEU A 71 -14.41 8.74 -6.60
CA LEU A 71 -14.61 7.35 -6.99
C LEU A 71 -13.76 6.46 -6.09
N THR A 72 -14.39 5.50 -5.42
CA THR A 72 -13.74 4.63 -4.43
C THR A 72 -14.11 3.17 -4.65
N PRO A 73 -13.66 2.55 -5.75
CA PRO A 73 -14.02 1.17 -6.07
C PRO A 73 -13.38 0.13 -5.12
N GLY A 74 -12.45 0.56 -4.27
CA GLY A 74 -11.73 -0.30 -3.33
C GLY A 74 -10.29 0.14 -3.13
N GLY A 75 -9.39 -0.81 -2.86
CA GLY A 75 -7.95 -0.56 -2.77
C GLY A 75 -7.31 -0.33 -4.15
N THR A 76 -5.99 -0.13 -4.18
CA THR A 76 -5.27 0.18 -5.43
C THR A 76 -5.39 -0.93 -6.48
N SER A 77 -5.54 -2.19 -6.06
CA SER A 77 -5.75 -3.32 -6.97
C SER A 77 -7.12 -3.28 -7.66
N GLU A 78 -8.16 -2.86 -6.97
CA GLU A 78 -9.51 -2.66 -7.52
C GLU A 78 -9.54 -1.43 -8.43
N ILE A 79 -8.84 -0.36 -8.05
CA ILE A 79 -8.67 0.85 -8.88
C ILE A 79 -7.98 0.48 -10.20
N ASP A 80 -6.89 -0.30 -10.17
CA ASP A 80 -6.17 -0.71 -11.39
C ASP A 80 -7.09 -1.45 -12.37
N LYS A 81 -7.91 -2.39 -11.87
CA LYS A 81 -8.87 -3.13 -12.69
C LYS A 81 -9.96 -2.23 -13.25
N TYR A 82 -10.48 -1.33 -12.42
CA TYR A 82 -11.52 -0.39 -12.81
C TYR A 82 -11.03 0.52 -13.95
N VAL A 83 -9.87 1.17 -13.75
CA VAL A 83 -9.26 2.07 -14.72
C VAL A 83 -8.94 1.35 -16.04
N GLU A 84 -8.40 0.12 -15.98
CA GLU A 84 -8.13 -0.68 -17.17
C GLU A 84 -9.40 -1.01 -17.94
N THR A 85 -10.48 -1.34 -17.23
CA THR A 85 -11.79 -1.64 -17.84
C THR A 85 -12.37 -0.40 -18.53
N GLU A 86 -12.31 0.77 -17.86
CA GLU A 86 -12.80 2.03 -18.42
C GLU A 86 -12.01 2.46 -19.67
N TYR A 87 -10.66 2.37 -19.62
CA TYR A 87 -9.84 2.68 -20.81
C TYR A 87 -10.10 1.70 -21.96
N ARG A 88 -10.33 0.42 -21.67
CA ARG A 88 -10.67 -0.56 -22.70
C ARG A 88 -12.00 -0.21 -23.36
N ALA A 89 -13.03 0.08 -22.60
CA ALA A 89 -14.34 0.46 -23.13
C ALA A 89 -14.28 1.79 -23.91
N ALA A 90 -13.56 2.77 -23.39
CA ALA A 90 -13.38 4.05 -24.06
C ALA A 90 -12.59 3.89 -25.38
N PHE A 91 -11.59 3.00 -25.41
CA PHE A 91 -10.79 2.74 -26.60
C PHE A 91 -11.56 1.96 -27.66
N GLU A 92 -12.45 1.05 -27.27
CA GLU A 92 -13.35 0.37 -28.21
C GLU A 92 -14.26 1.35 -28.95
N ASN A 93 -14.86 2.29 -28.22
CA ASN A 93 -15.68 3.35 -28.83
C ASN A 93 -14.85 4.24 -29.77
N TYR A 94 -13.68 4.70 -29.29
CA TYR A 94 -12.77 5.52 -30.09
C TYR A 94 -12.28 4.81 -31.35
N TRP A 95 -11.99 3.51 -31.25
CA TRP A 95 -11.58 2.69 -32.39
C TRP A 95 -12.67 2.61 -33.46
N GLY A 96 -13.91 2.37 -33.03
CA GLY A 96 -15.08 2.32 -33.92
C GLY A 96 -15.36 3.63 -34.66
N GLU A 97 -14.99 4.76 -34.04
CA GLU A 97 -15.20 6.10 -34.63
C GLU A 97 -14.04 6.54 -35.55
N THR A 98 -12.81 6.08 -35.27
CA THR A 98 -11.59 6.63 -35.91
C THR A 98 -10.84 5.65 -36.81
N GLN A 99 -11.07 4.34 -36.64
CA GLN A 99 -10.35 3.31 -37.40
C GLN A 99 -11.29 2.62 -38.38
N SER A 100 -10.78 2.33 -39.58
CA SER A 100 -11.50 1.56 -40.61
C SER A 100 -11.52 0.05 -40.34
N GLU A 101 -10.60 -0.43 -39.49
CA GLU A 101 -10.51 -1.83 -39.11
C GLU A 101 -11.53 -2.16 -37.99
N LYS A 102 -12.10 -3.38 -38.04
CA LYS A 102 -12.98 -3.89 -37.01
C LYS A 102 -12.22 -4.04 -35.67
N TRP A 103 -12.92 -3.72 -34.59
CA TRP A 103 -12.43 -4.01 -33.25
C TRP A 103 -12.11 -5.50 -33.05
N THR A 104 -10.99 -5.79 -32.43
CA THR A 104 -10.55 -7.14 -32.09
C THR A 104 -10.12 -7.24 -30.62
N PRO A 105 -10.13 -8.44 -30.00
CA PRO A 105 -9.60 -8.64 -28.67
C PRO A 105 -8.14 -8.20 -28.52
N GLU A 106 -7.34 -8.32 -29.58
CA GLU A 106 -5.94 -7.86 -29.62
C GLU A 106 -5.85 -6.34 -29.49
N ALA A 107 -6.71 -5.60 -30.19
CA ALA A 107 -6.79 -4.14 -30.07
C ALA A 107 -7.15 -3.75 -28.62
N GLY A 108 -8.11 -4.46 -27.99
CA GLY A 108 -8.44 -4.27 -26.59
C GLY A 108 -7.29 -4.58 -25.61
N ASN A 109 -6.45 -5.56 -25.94
CA ASN A 109 -5.28 -5.89 -25.11
C ASN A 109 -4.18 -4.83 -25.21
N ALA A 110 -4.12 -4.07 -26.30
CA ALA A 110 -3.14 -3.00 -26.49
C ALA A 110 -3.19 -1.93 -25.39
N VAL A 111 -4.38 -1.68 -24.83
CA VAL A 111 -4.59 -0.69 -23.77
C VAL A 111 -3.86 -1.10 -22.47
N ALA A 112 -3.87 -2.39 -22.14
CA ALA A 112 -3.33 -2.91 -20.88
C ALA A 112 -1.81 -3.17 -20.89
N LEU A 113 -1.13 -2.94 -22.03
CA LEU A 113 0.29 -3.24 -22.19
C LEU A 113 1.15 -2.31 -21.33
N SER A 114 2.02 -2.90 -20.55
CA SER A 114 3.02 -2.20 -19.73
C SER A 114 4.47 -2.36 -20.24
N LYS A 115 4.64 -3.08 -21.35
CA LYS A 115 5.95 -3.32 -21.99
C LYS A 115 5.88 -2.97 -23.47
N PRO A 116 7.00 -2.60 -24.08
CA PRO A 116 7.08 -2.45 -25.54
C PRO A 116 6.64 -3.72 -26.27
N VAL A 117 5.98 -3.55 -27.39
CA VAL A 117 5.52 -4.64 -28.26
C VAL A 117 6.61 -4.97 -29.29
N GLY A 118 6.91 -6.25 -29.47
CA GLY A 118 7.85 -6.72 -30.49
C GLY A 118 7.30 -6.53 -31.90
N ASP A 119 8.20 -6.48 -32.91
CA ASP A 119 7.83 -6.28 -34.30
C ASP A 119 7.06 -7.47 -34.89
N ASP A 120 7.17 -8.65 -34.28
CA ASP A 120 6.38 -9.85 -34.58
C ASP A 120 4.88 -9.71 -34.29
N GLN A 121 4.49 -8.67 -33.52
CA GLN A 121 3.11 -8.37 -33.12
C GLN A 121 2.63 -7.03 -33.73
N ALA A 122 2.82 -6.86 -35.04
CA ALA A 122 2.60 -5.57 -35.72
C ALA A 122 1.20 -4.96 -35.50
N ARG A 123 0.13 -5.78 -35.46
CA ARG A 123 -1.24 -5.30 -35.19
C ARG A 123 -1.39 -4.77 -33.78
N LEU A 124 -0.86 -5.50 -32.79
CA LEU A 124 -0.91 -5.08 -31.40
C LEU A 124 -0.13 -3.79 -31.18
N LYS A 125 1.03 -3.65 -31.85
CA LYS A 125 1.86 -2.44 -31.85
C LYS A 125 1.10 -1.26 -32.46
N ALA A 126 0.49 -1.44 -33.63
CA ALA A 126 -0.31 -0.40 -34.27
C ALA A 126 -1.47 0.07 -33.39
N ALA A 127 -2.22 -0.86 -32.78
CA ALA A 127 -3.29 -0.50 -31.84
C ALA A 127 -2.74 0.23 -30.59
N ARG A 128 -1.58 -0.18 -30.08
CA ARG A 128 -0.90 0.51 -28.96
C ARG A 128 -0.50 1.93 -29.33
N ASP A 129 0.03 2.13 -30.52
CA ASP A 129 0.44 3.46 -31.00
C ASP A 129 -0.79 4.37 -31.17
N VAL A 130 -1.90 3.85 -31.71
CA VAL A 130 -3.18 4.59 -31.76
C VAL A 130 -3.64 5.02 -30.37
N PHE A 131 -3.61 4.12 -29.39
CA PHE A 131 -3.97 4.45 -28.01
C PHE A 131 -3.06 5.53 -27.41
N LEU A 132 -1.74 5.36 -27.52
CA LEU A 132 -0.77 6.29 -26.93
C LEU A 132 -0.78 7.67 -27.58
N ASN A 133 -1.11 7.76 -28.87
CA ASN A 133 -1.21 9.02 -29.59
C ASN A 133 -2.58 9.70 -29.44
N SER A 134 -3.57 8.98 -28.90
CA SER A 134 -4.88 9.57 -28.59
C SER A 134 -4.84 10.40 -27.31
N ASN A 135 -5.74 11.36 -27.18
CA ASN A 135 -6.04 12.05 -25.91
C ASN A 135 -7.29 11.44 -25.26
N LEU A 136 -7.46 10.13 -25.41
CA LEU A 136 -8.60 9.39 -24.89
C LEU A 136 -8.64 9.42 -23.38
N GLY A 137 -9.79 9.81 -22.81
CA GLY A 137 -10.02 9.87 -21.37
C GLY A 137 -11.11 8.93 -20.90
N ILE A 138 -11.18 8.75 -19.60
CA ILE A 138 -12.16 7.90 -18.90
C ILE A 138 -13.08 8.70 -17.97
N LYS A 139 -13.21 10.01 -18.22
CA LYS A 139 -14.00 10.94 -17.39
C LYS A 139 -13.52 11.04 -15.94
N ILE A 140 -12.29 10.71 -15.68
CA ILE A 140 -11.61 10.85 -14.38
C ILE A 140 -10.40 11.76 -14.58
N ASP A 141 -10.23 12.72 -13.70
CA ASP A 141 -9.13 13.69 -13.79
C ASP A 141 -7.87 13.17 -13.11
N LEU A 142 -7.99 12.69 -11.87
CA LEU A 142 -6.85 12.37 -11.01
C LEU A 142 -6.94 10.99 -10.38
N PHE A 143 -5.78 10.36 -10.22
CA PHE A 143 -5.54 9.30 -9.26
C PHE A 143 -4.83 9.88 -8.05
N PHE A 144 -5.41 9.73 -6.84
CA PHE A 144 -4.90 10.35 -5.62
C PHE A 144 -4.81 9.33 -4.48
N GLY A 145 -3.58 9.04 -4.05
CA GLY A 145 -3.27 8.09 -2.98
C GLY A 145 -2.96 6.67 -3.47
N GLY A 146 -2.16 5.99 -2.72
CA GLY A 146 -1.58 4.69 -3.04
C GLY A 146 -0.09 4.76 -3.31
N GLY A 147 0.60 3.61 -3.25
CA GLY A 147 2.04 3.55 -3.36
C GLY A 147 2.56 3.80 -4.78
N THR A 148 3.82 4.19 -4.87
CA THR A 148 4.51 4.51 -6.13
C THR A 148 4.50 3.35 -7.13
N TYR A 149 4.49 2.10 -6.66
CA TYR A 149 4.38 0.91 -7.51
C TYR A 149 3.11 0.92 -8.37
N ASP A 150 1.96 1.28 -7.80
CA ASP A 150 0.68 1.32 -8.51
C ASP A 150 0.67 2.44 -9.55
N PHE A 151 1.27 3.58 -9.22
CA PHE A 151 1.42 4.71 -10.15
C PHE A 151 2.36 4.39 -11.32
N ASP A 152 3.50 3.74 -11.05
CA ASP A 152 4.42 3.26 -12.10
C ASP A 152 3.74 2.27 -13.04
N LYS A 153 2.86 1.41 -12.52
CA LYS A 153 2.08 0.50 -13.32
C LYS A 153 1.11 1.24 -14.25
N GLN A 154 0.40 2.25 -13.73
CA GLN A 154 -0.50 3.09 -14.53
C GLN A 154 0.26 3.90 -15.59
N LYS A 155 1.43 4.47 -15.23
CA LYS A 155 2.35 5.14 -16.17
C LYS A 155 2.76 4.20 -17.30
N LYS A 156 3.24 2.98 -16.99
CA LYS A 156 3.67 2.00 -18.00
C LYS A 156 2.55 1.61 -18.96
N LYS A 157 1.31 1.58 -18.48
CA LYS A 157 0.12 1.41 -19.32
C LYS A 157 -0.23 2.66 -20.13
N GLY A 158 0.39 3.80 -19.88
CA GLY A 158 0.12 5.07 -20.56
C GLY A 158 -1.15 5.75 -20.08
N TYR A 159 -1.66 5.39 -18.90
CA TYR A 159 -2.87 5.99 -18.33
C TYR A 159 -2.57 7.30 -17.61
N LEU A 160 -1.43 7.42 -16.94
CA LEU A 160 -0.95 8.67 -16.34
C LEU A 160 -0.06 9.42 -17.32
N VAL A 161 -0.19 10.75 -17.31
CA VAL A 161 0.54 11.64 -18.19
C VAL A 161 1.24 12.76 -17.40
N ALA A 162 2.40 13.18 -17.88
CA ALA A 162 3.14 14.28 -17.28
C ALA A 162 2.49 15.64 -17.55
N THR A 163 1.83 15.75 -18.71
CA THR A 163 1.21 17.01 -19.17
C THR A 163 0.14 16.71 -20.20
N THR A 164 -0.76 17.67 -20.40
CA THR A 164 -1.67 17.71 -21.54
C THR A 164 -0.91 17.87 -22.86
N PRO A 165 -1.51 17.54 -24.04
CA PRO A 165 -0.84 17.67 -25.32
C PRO A 165 -0.29 19.06 -25.65
N ASP A 166 -0.91 20.11 -25.13
CA ASP A 166 -0.47 21.52 -25.26
C ASP A 166 0.62 21.91 -24.26
N GLY A 167 0.96 21.03 -23.32
CA GLY A 167 1.97 21.29 -22.29
C GLY A 167 1.51 22.22 -21.15
N ALA A 168 0.23 22.62 -21.12
CA ALA A 168 -0.27 23.64 -20.20
C ALA A 168 -0.61 23.12 -18.80
N HIS A 169 -0.97 21.83 -18.67
CA HIS A 169 -1.52 21.28 -17.44
C HIS A 169 -0.83 19.95 -17.07
N GLY A 170 -0.82 19.62 -15.77
CA GLY A 170 -0.29 18.39 -15.22
C GLY A 170 0.98 18.58 -14.41
N PRO A 171 1.58 17.48 -13.88
CA PRO A 171 2.75 17.56 -12.99
C PRO A 171 3.96 18.28 -13.57
N ALA A 172 4.21 18.14 -14.88
CA ALA A 172 5.32 18.85 -15.53
C ALA A 172 5.10 20.37 -15.57
N ALA A 173 3.86 20.81 -15.75
CA ALA A 173 3.51 22.23 -15.69
C ALA A 173 3.73 22.79 -14.26
N ILE A 174 3.37 22.01 -13.22
CA ILE A 174 3.62 22.39 -11.82
C ILE A 174 5.14 22.53 -11.55
N LYS A 175 5.94 21.56 -12.01
CA LYS A 175 7.41 21.66 -11.84
C LYS A 175 7.99 22.86 -12.56
N LYS A 176 7.45 23.22 -13.72
CA LYS A 176 7.85 24.41 -14.48
C LYS A 176 7.50 25.71 -13.73
N ALA A 177 6.34 25.75 -13.09
CA ALA A 177 5.87 26.91 -12.31
C ALA A 177 6.60 27.02 -10.96
N HIS A 178 6.94 25.92 -10.33
CA HIS A 178 7.56 25.82 -9.00
C HIS A 178 8.83 24.95 -9.01
N PRO A 179 9.88 25.33 -9.72
CA PRO A 179 11.10 24.52 -9.81
C PRO A 179 11.81 24.36 -8.45
N ASP A 180 11.63 25.30 -7.54
CA ASP A 180 12.14 25.30 -6.17
C ASP A 180 11.52 24.21 -5.31
N TRP A 181 10.32 23.72 -5.61
CA TRP A 181 9.69 22.62 -4.87
C TRP A 181 10.36 21.28 -5.13
N PHE A 182 10.88 21.06 -6.34
CA PHE A 182 11.46 19.79 -6.79
C PHE A 182 12.98 19.77 -6.61
N THR A 183 13.41 20.04 -5.39
CA THR A 183 14.82 20.10 -4.97
C THR A 183 15.04 19.18 -3.76
N ASP A 184 16.30 18.86 -3.48
CA ASP A 184 16.65 18.06 -2.29
C ASP A 184 16.31 18.77 -0.97
N ALA A 185 16.14 20.10 -0.99
CA ALA A 185 15.75 20.88 0.17
C ALA A 185 14.23 20.85 0.45
N VAL A 186 13.39 20.56 -0.55
CA VAL A 186 11.92 20.60 -0.42
C VAL A 186 11.31 19.24 -0.71
N ILE A 187 11.23 18.80 -1.96
CA ILE A 187 10.76 17.46 -2.35
C ILE A 187 11.90 16.78 -3.12
N PRO A 188 12.70 15.93 -2.47
CA PRO A 188 13.79 15.23 -3.15
C PRO A 188 13.21 14.21 -4.15
N GLN A 189 13.96 13.96 -5.22
CA GLN A 189 13.54 12.95 -6.20
C GLN A 189 13.52 11.54 -5.61
N THR A 190 14.45 11.26 -4.70
CA THR A 190 14.54 9.98 -4.00
C THR A 190 14.91 10.22 -2.54
N PHE A 191 14.34 9.39 -1.66
CA PHE A 191 14.76 9.34 -0.27
C PHE A 191 14.60 7.92 0.28
N SER A 192 15.53 7.49 1.12
CA SER A 192 15.51 6.13 1.70
C SER A 192 15.42 5.02 0.63
N GLY A 193 16.00 5.26 -0.56
CA GLY A 193 15.94 4.37 -1.72
C GLY A 193 14.59 4.33 -2.46
N GLN A 194 13.62 5.11 -2.01
CA GLN A 194 12.29 5.20 -2.62
C GLN A 194 12.18 6.46 -3.52
N PRO A 195 11.54 6.37 -4.70
CA PRO A 195 11.24 7.55 -5.50
C PRO A 195 10.11 8.36 -4.86
N PHE A 196 10.26 9.70 -4.85
CA PHE A 196 9.23 10.61 -4.36
C PHE A 196 8.50 11.31 -5.50
N TYR A 197 9.04 11.29 -6.69
CA TYR A 197 8.32 11.59 -7.93
C TYR A 197 8.95 10.87 -9.11
N ASP A 198 8.13 10.64 -10.12
CA ASP A 198 8.57 10.01 -11.36
C ASP A 198 9.57 10.90 -12.11
N PRO A 199 10.69 10.36 -12.62
CA PRO A 199 11.62 11.13 -13.45
C PRO A 199 10.95 11.82 -14.64
N ASP A 200 9.94 11.17 -15.25
CA ASP A 200 9.17 11.72 -16.37
C ASP A 200 7.95 12.53 -15.92
N LEU A 201 7.76 12.73 -14.60
CA LEU A 201 6.69 13.51 -13.99
C LEU A 201 5.26 13.02 -14.31
N CYS A 202 5.04 11.74 -14.54
CA CYS A 202 3.69 11.19 -14.67
C CYS A 202 2.95 11.11 -13.31
N TRP A 203 3.68 11.18 -12.20
CA TRP A 203 3.14 11.26 -10.84
C TRP A 203 4.12 11.96 -9.90
N VAL A 204 3.59 12.48 -8.81
CA VAL A 204 4.35 13.12 -7.72
C VAL A 204 3.84 12.60 -6.39
N GLY A 205 4.73 12.28 -5.47
CA GLY A 205 4.38 11.97 -4.09
C GLY A 205 3.78 13.20 -3.39
N ASN A 206 2.80 12.96 -2.55
CA ASN A 206 2.08 14.04 -1.85
C ASN A 206 2.14 13.94 -0.33
N CYS A 207 2.33 12.76 0.21
CA CYS A 207 2.58 12.52 1.63
C CYS A 207 3.39 11.24 1.80
N LEU A 208 3.93 11.04 3.01
CA LEU A 208 4.77 9.90 3.33
C LEU A 208 4.03 8.87 4.17
N SER A 209 4.49 7.64 4.09
CA SER A 209 4.05 6.51 4.90
C SER A 209 5.23 5.65 5.32
N SER A 210 5.13 5.07 6.49
CA SER A 210 5.99 3.99 6.97
C SER A 210 5.15 2.81 7.45
N PHE A 211 5.80 1.67 7.69
CA PHE A 211 5.12 0.47 8.19
C PHE A 211 5.66 0.11 9.56
N GLY A 212 4.77 -0.32 10.43
CA GLY A 212 5.17 -0.62 11.78
C GLY A 212 4.26 -1.60 12.49
N ILE A 213 4.52 -1.72 13.79
CA ILE A 213 3.82 -2.60 14.71
C ILE A 213 2.85 -1.75 15.53
N VAL A 214 1.60 -2.17 15.56
CA VAL A 214 0.61 -1.70 16.53
C VAL A 214 0.41 -2.81 17.56
N TYR A 215 0.40 -2.47 18.86
CA TYR A 215 0.15 -3.45 19.92
C TYR A 215 -0.71 -2.89 21.03
N ASN A 216 -1.37 -3.78 21.78
CA ASN A 216 -2.23 -3.45 22.92
C ASN A 216 -1.61 -3.98 24.20
N LYS A 217 -1.26 -3.06 25.12
CA LYS A 217 -0.59 -3.37 26.40
C LYS A 217 -1.40 -4.33 27.28
N ASP A 218 -2.72 -4.11 27.36
CA ASP A 218 -3.60 -4.94 28.20
C ASP A 218 -3.66 -6.39 27.67
N VAL A 219 -3.59 -6.55 26.34
CA VAL A 219 -3.59 -7.88 25.72
C VAL A 219 -2.23 -8.54 25.88
N LEU A 220 -1.12 -7.81 25.76
CA LEU A 220 0.23 -8.34 26.01
C LEU A 220 0.33 -8.86 27.45
N GLU A 221 -0.11 -8.09 28.44
CA GLU A 221 -0.14 -8.51 29.83
C GLU A 221 -0.99 -9.78 30.02
N ARG A 222 -2.18 -9.82 29.43
CA ARG A 222 -3.09 -10.99 29.51
C ARG A 222 -2.48 -12.28 28.95
N ILE A 223 -1.63 -12.18 27.92
CA ILE A 223 -0.93 -13.35 27.33
C ILE A 223 0.48 -13.55 27.91
N GLY A 224 0.84 -12.82 28.97
CA GLY A 224 2.09 -13.00 29.72
C GLY A 224 3.33 -12.43 29.03
N ILE A 225 3.17 -11.44 28.14
CA ILE A 225 4.30 -10.75 27.49
C ILE A 225 4.59 -9.45 28.25
N SER A 226 5.72 -9.43 28.97
CA SER A 226 6.20 -8.28 29.74
C SER A 226 6.95 -7.26 28.88
N ASP A 227 7.70 -7.75 27.87
CA ASP A 227 8.50 -6.92 26.98
C ASP A 227 7.73 -6.67 25.68
N PRO A 228 7.24 -5.44 25.43
CA PRO A 228 6.50 -5.15 24.20
C PRO A 228 7.39 -5.23 22.96
N PRO A 229 6.83 -5.56 21.78
CA PRO A 229 7.59 -5.74 20.56
C PRO A 229 8.22 -4.41 20.12
N ARG A 230 9.47 -4.47 19.65
CA ARG A 230 10.25 -3.34 19.09
C ARG A 230 10.70 -3.60 17.67
N GLN A 231 10.84 -4.87 17.30
CA GLN A 231 11.30 -5.33 16.00
C GLN A 231 10.31 -6.34 15.40
N TRP A 232 10.37 -6.51 14.08
CA TRP A 232 9.56 -7.53 13.42
C TRP A 232 9.81 -8.93 13.97
N THR A 233 11.06 -9.23 14.33
CA THR A 233 11.46 -10.52 14.90
C THR A 233 10.79 -10.83 16.23
N ASP A 234 10.41 -9.82 17.01
CA ASP A 234 9.77 -10.04 18.31
C ASP A 234 8.41 -10.71 18.16
N LEU A 235 7.72 -10.44 17.03
CA LEU A 235 6.43 -11.06 16.69
C LEU A 235 6.54 -12.56 16.34
N THR A 236 7.77 -13.10 16.21
CA THR A 236 7.98 -14.53 15.95
C THR A 236 7.91 -15.40 17.20
N SER A 237 7.89 -14.79 18.40
CA SER A 237 7.79 -15.52 19.66
C SER A 237 6.50 -16.33 19.73
N PRO A 238 6.57 -17.64 20.13
CA PRO A 238 5.39 -18.48 20.31
C PRO A 238 4.35 -17.90 21.30
N SER A 239 4.76 -17.01 22.20
CA SER A 239 3.86 -16.33 23.14
C SER A 239 2.78 -15.51 22.44
N TYR A 240 2.96 -15.14 21.16
CA TYR A 240 1.96 -14.47 20.34
C TYR A 240 0.98 -15.43 19.63
N SER A 241 1.05 -16.73 19.88
CA SER A 241 0.21 -17.71 19.17
C SER A 241 -1.27 -17.33 19.19
N GLY A 242 -1.88 -17.21 18.00
CA GLY A 242 -3.28 -16.82 17.82
C GLY A 242 -3.60 -15.37 18.20
N SER A 243 -2.59 -14.50 18.37
CA SER A 243 -2.78 -13.14 18.90
C SER A 243 -2.28 -12.02 17.96
N ILE A 244 -1.83 -12.34 16.76
CA ILE A 244 -1.39 -11.35 15.75
C ILE A 244 -2.47 -11.14 14.70
N ALA A 245 -2.75 -9.89 14.35
CA ALA A 245 -3.62 -9.51 13.24
C ALA A 245 -2.78 -9.08 12.03
N LEU A 246 -3.04 -9.67 10.88
CA LEU A 246 -2.34 -9.39 9.61
C LEU A 246 -3.35 -9.06 8.50
N ALA A 247 -2.88 -8.39 7.44
CA ALA A 247 -3.67 -8.19 6.23
C ALA A 247 -3.10 -9.02 5.06
N ASP A 248 -4.01 -9.50 4.20
CA ASP A 248 -3.69 -10.27 2.99
C ASP A 248 -2.86 -9.42 2.01
N PRO A 249 -1.59 -9.76 1.74
CA PRO A 249 -0.75 -9.04 0.79
C PRO A 249 -1.28 -9.14 -0.65
N GLY A 250 -2.11 -10.14 -0.96
CA GLY A 250 -2.75 -10.27 -2.26
C GLY A 250 -3.80 -9.20 -2.51
N LYS A 251 -4.42 -8.66 -1.45
CA LYS A 251 -5.47 -7.63 -1.51
C LYS A 251 -4.99 -6.23 -1.12
N SER A 252 -3.94 -6.14 -0.30
CA SER A 252 -3.38 -4.88 0.19
C SER A 252 -1.92 -4.73 -0.25
N ALA A 253 -1.64 -3.74 -1.11
CA ALA A 253 -0.28 -3.38 -1.49
C ALA A 253 0.54 -2.92 -0.28
N SER A 254 -0.09 -2.21 0.66
CA SER A 254 0.55 -1.78 1.91
C SER A 254 0.98 -2.94 2.80
N ALA A 255 0.16 -3.99 2.92
CA ALA A 255 0.55 -5.20 3.63
C ALA A 255 1.71 -5.91 2.92
N ALA A 256 1.68 -5.98 1.59
CA ALA A 256 2.77 -6.54 0.81
C ALA A 256 4.09 -5.78 1.01
N MET A 257 4.04 -4.45 1.05
CA MET A 257 5.20 -3.60 1.34
C MET A 257 5.76 -3.87 2.74
N ALA A 258 4.92 -4.05 3.76
CA ALA A 258 5.39 -4.36 5.11
C ALA A 258 6.15 -5.70 5.15
N PHE A 259 5.67 -6.73 4.46
CA PHE A 259 6.39 -8.00 4.31
C PHE A 259 7.69 -7.84 3.52
N GLU A 260 7.70 -7.03 2.47
CA GLU A 260 8.91 -6.73 1.70
C GLU A 260 9.95 -6.02 2.58
N MET A 261 9.55 -5.12 3.48
CA MET A 261 10.46 -4.46 4.42
C MET A 261 11.14 -5.46 5.36
N ILE A 262 10.42 -6.46 5.85
CA ILE A 262 11.00 -7.54 6.67
C ILE A 262 12.11 -8.26 5.89
N ILE A 263 11.86 -8.60 4.64
CA ILE A 263 12.83 -9.29 3.78
C ILE A 263 14.05 -8.40 3.53
N GLN A 264 13.84 -7.16 3.11
CA GLN A 264 14.94 -6.25 2.83
C GLN A 264 15.74 -5.89 4.08
N GLN A 265 15.11 -5.82 5.27
CA GLN A 265 15.83 -5.66 6.53
C GLN A 265 16.82 -6.80 6.74
N GLN A 266 16.42 -8.05 6.52
CA GLN A 266 17.29 -9.20 6.67
C GLN A 266 18.41 -9.23 5.60
N MET A 267 18.10 -8.81 4.37
CA MET A 267 19.13 -8.65 3.33
C MET A 267 20.17 -7.61 3.73
N GLN A 268 19.75 -6.44 4.22
CA GLN A 268 20.65 -5.38 4.66
C GLN A 268 21.50 -5.83 5.86
N GLN A 269 20.91 -6.55 6.81
CA GLN A 269 21.63 -7.10 7.94
C GLN A 269 22.67 -8.17 7.50
N ALA A 270 22.33 -9.03 6.53
CA ALA A 270 23.27 -10.02 5.98
C ALA A 270 24.43 -9.33 5.26
N LEU A 271 24.16 -8.31 4.46
CA LEU A 271 25.18 -7.50 3.80
C LEU A 271 26.06 -6.73 4.79
N ALA A 272 25.49 -6.21 5.87
CA ALA A 272 26.25 -5.54 6.92
C ALA A 272 27.18 -6.53 7.66
N ARG A 273 26.72 -7.77 7.93
CA ARG A 273 27.57 -8.84 8.48
C ARG A 273 28.71 -9.18 7.54
N LEU A 274 28.45 -9.31 6.24
CA LEU A 274 29.47 -9.57 5.22
C LEU A 274 30.52 -8.47 5.21
N LYS A 275 30.10 -7.21 5.16
CA LYS A 275 31.01 -6.05 5.18
C LYS A 275 31.86 -5.99 6.45
N LYS A 276 31.28 -6.26 7.61
CA LYS A 276 32.01 -6.33 8.88
C LYS A 276 33.06 -7.46 8.88
N ALA A 277 32.71 -8.65 8.37
CA ALA A 277 33.62 -9.76 8.26
C ALA A 277 34.82 -9.47 7.34
N SER A 278 34.61 -8.75 6.23
CA SER A 278 35.68 -8.36 5.30
C SER A 278 36.63 -7.28 5.83
N LEU A 279 36.21 -6.53 6.86
CA LEU A 279 37.04 -5.51 7.51
C LEU A 279 37.84 -6.02 8.71
N THR A 280 37.64 -7.28 9.14
CA THR A 280 38.38 -7.86 10.29
C THR A 280 39.68 -8.47 9.78
N PRO A 281 40.89 -7.97 10.18
CA PRO A 281 42.17 -8.56 9.78
C PRO A 281 42.38 -9.85 10.56
N ASN A 282 42.30 -10.91 9.95
CA ASN A 282 42.64 -12.30 10.32
C ASN A 282 41.43 -13.24 10.40
N PRO A 283 41.05 -13.87 9.31
CA PRO A 283 40.16 -15.01 9.38
C PRO A 283 40.96 -16.22 9.82
N THR A 284 40.97 -16.51 11.12
CA THR A 284 41.34 -17.84 11.57
C THR A 284 40.37 -18.84 10.99
N ALA A 285 40.85 -19.63 10.04
CA ALA A 285 40.28 -20.84 9.44
C ALA A 285 38.90 -20.71 8.76
N ALA A 286 38.93 -20.70 7.44
CA ALA A 286 38.04 -21.47 6.54
C ALA A 286 36.52 -21.36 6.70
N ALA A 287 35.95 -20.15 7.01
CA ALA A 287 34.62 -19.87 6.56
C ALA A 287 34.72 -19.31 5.11
N PRO A 288 34.02 -19.90 4.11
CA PRO A 288 34.02 -19.35 2.76
C PRO A 288 33.57 -17.92 2.82
N VAL A 289 34.33 -17.00 2.19
CA VAL A 289 33.93 -15.58 2.05
C VAL A 289 32.64 -15.59 1.26
N LYS A 290 31.51 -15.27 1.92
CA LYS A 290 30.22 -15.13 1.24
C LYS A 290 30.29 -13.97 0.26
N THR A 291 29.70 -14.16 -0.91
CA THR A 291 29.50 -13.10 -1.89
C THR A 291 28.31 -12.22 -1.51
N GLU A 292 28.20 -11.05 -2.11
CA GLU A 292 27.02 -10.18 -1.95
C GLU A 292 25.72 -10.91 -2.35
N ALA A 293 25.77 -11.70 -3.44
CA ALA A 293 24.62 -12.48 -3.91
C ALA A 293 24.18 -13.55 -2.88
N GLU A 294 25.15 -14.22 -2.24
CA GLU A 294 24.86 -15.18 -1.16
C GLU A 294 24.28 -14.49 0.08
N ALA A 295 24.78 -13.30 0.44
CA ALA A 295 24.23 -12.53 1.55
C ALA A 295 22.80 -12.06 1.28
N ILE A 296 22.48 -11.64 0.06
CA ILE A 296 21.12 -11.29 -0.37
C ILE A 296 20.21 -12.51 -0.30
N SER A 297 20.65 -13.67 -0.82
CA SER A 297 19.92 -14.93 -0.75
C SER A 297 19.66 -15.39 0.69
N GLU A 298 20.66 -15.29 1.56
CA GLU A 298 20.49 -15.55 3.00
C GLU A 298 19.44 -14.64 3.63
N GLY A 299 19.54 -13.33 3.38
CA GLY A 299 18.59 -12.35 3.90
C GLY A 299 17.15 -12.59 3.41
N TRP A 300 16.99 -13.01 2.14
CA TRP A 300 15.70 -13.41 1.58
C TRP A 300 15.09 -14.59 2.39
N MET A 301 15.87 -15.64 2.60
CA MET A 301 15.41 -16.82 3.33
C MET A 301 15.06 -16.49 4.78
N LEU A 302 15.91 -15.73 5.47
CA LEU A 302 15.65 -15.29 6.85
C LEU A 302 14.40 -14.42 6.93
N GLY A 303 14.20 -13.50 6.00
CA GLY A 303 13.01 -12.66 5.94
C GLY A 303 11.73 -13.46 5.74
N LEU A 304 11.72 -14.44 4.85
CA LEU A 304 10.57 -15.33 4.64
C LEU A 304 10.30 -16.21 5.87
N GLN A 305 11.32 -16.70 6.55
CA GLN A 305 11.16 -17.47 7.79
C GLN A 305 10.57 -16.62 8.93
N ILE A 306 10.94 -15.35 9.02
CA ILE A 306 10.32 -14.39 9.96
C ILE A 306 8.84 -14.22 9.61
N ILE A 307 8.50 -13.97 8.34
CA ILE A 307 7.11 -13.85 7.86
C ILE A 307 6.32 -15.13 8.18
N GLN A 308 6.88 -16.31 7.92
CA GLN A 308 6.26 -17.60 8.21
C GLN A 308 5.91 -17.74 9.71
N LYS A 309 6.83 -17.40 10.61
CA LYS A 309 6.63 -17.49 12.07
C LYS A 309 5.61 -16.43 12.55
N ILE A 310 5.67 -15.20 12.05
CA ILE A 310 4.66 -14.16 12.35
C ILE A 310 3.27 -14.64 11.89
N ALA A 311 3.18 -15.22 10.70
CA ALA A 311 1.95 -15.76 10.15
C ALA A 311 1.44 -16.99 10.92
N ALA A 312 2.33 -17.83 11.42
CA ALA A 312 1.98 -18.97 12.30
C ALA A 312 1.38 -18.49 13.63
N ASN A 313 1.83 -17.34 14.15
CA ASN A 313 1.25 -16.68 15.31
C ASN A 313 -0.02 -15.87 14.99
N ALA A 314 -0.37 -15.72 13.70
CA ALA A 314 -1.52 -14.90 13.34
C ALA A 314 -2.84 -15.57 13.74
N ARG A 315 -3.75 -14.77 14.28
CA ARG A 315 -5.14 -15.19 14.51
C ARG A 315 -5.85 -15.39 13.19
N TYR A 316 -5.67 -14.44 12.26
CA TYR A 316 -6.26 -14.45 10.92
C TYR A 316 -5.55 -13.44 10.02
N PHE A 317 -5.87 -13.51 8.72
CA PHE A 317 -5.57 -12.47 7.73
C PHE A 317 -6.85 -11.75 7.33
N THR A 318 -6.82 -10.42 7.32
CA THR A 318 -7.94 -9.58 6.88
C THR A 318 -7.74 -9.15 5.43
N ASP A 319 -8.80 -8.67 4.79
CA ASP A 319 -8.76 -8.21 3.40
C ASP A 319 -8.44 -6.72 3.25
N SER A 320 -8.21 -5.99 4.35
CA SER A 320 -7.95 -4.55 4.31
C SER A 320 -6.91 -4.10 5.32
N ALA A 321 -6.07 -3.12 4.94
CA ALA A 321 -4.99 -2.58 5.76
C ALA A 321 -5.43 -1.88 7.08
N PRO A 322 -6.58 -1.18 7.17
CA PRO A 322 -7.02 -0.57 8.42
C PRO A 322 -7.55 -1.57 9.46
N ARG A 323 -7.83 -2.81 9.06
CA ARG A 323 -8.45 -3.81 9.96
C ARG A 323 -7.53 -4.28 11.07
N PRO A 324 -6.26 -4.67 10.84
CA PRO A 324 -5.37 -5.10 11.91
C PRO A 324 -5.23 -4.08 13.05
N PRO A 325 -4.92 -2.78 12.83
CA PRO A 325 -4.86 -1.81 13.92
C PRO A 325 -6.21 -1.60 14.63
N MET A 326 -7.33 -1.73 13.93
CA MET A 326 -8.65 -1.68 14.54
C MET A 326 -8.88 -2.85 15.52
N ASP A 327 -8.52 -4.07 15.11
CA ASP A 327 -8.71 -5.27 15.94
C ASP A 327 -7.78 -5.25 17.16
N VAL A 328 -6.55 -4.78 17.01
CA VAL A 328 -5.63 -4.51 18.14
C VAL A 328 -6.23 -3.47 19.09
N SER A 329 -6.81 -2.40 18.56
CA SER A 329 -7.42 -1.35 19.36
C SER A 329 -8.60 -1.83 20.21
N ARG A 330 -9.33 -2.83 19.72
CA ARG A 330 -10.45 -3.47 20.42
C ARG A 330 -10.02 -4.57 21.39
N GLY A 331 -8.74 -4.94 21.41
CA GLY A 331 -8.22 -6.03 22.22
C GLY A 331 -8.49 -7.42 21.65
N GLU A 332 -8.85 -7.51 20.37
CA GLU A 332 -9.09 -8.77 19.66
C GLU A 332 -7.78 -9.43 19.21
N ALA A 333 -6.70 -8.66 19.11
CA ALA A 333 -5.34 -9.11 18.87
C ALA A 333 -4.35 -8.37 19.79
N ALA A 334 -3.23 -9.01 20.12
CA ALA A 334 -2.16 -8.42 20.93
C ALA A 334 -1.31 -7.45 20.12
N ALA A 335 -1.01 -7.82 18.89
CA ALA A 335 -0.22 -7.01 17.98
C ALA A 335 -0.70 -7.17 16.52
N GLY A 336 -0.27 -6.26 15.65
CA GLY A 336 -0.55 -6.33 14.22
C GLY A 336 0.41 -5.45 13.41
N MET A 337 0.46 -5.70 12.11
CA MET A 337 1.20 -4.86 11.17
C MET A 337 0.28 -3.75 10.66
N ALA A 338 0.79 -2.51 10.62
CA ALA A 338 -0.01 -1.36 10.19
C ALA A 338 0.84 -0.32 9.43
N ILE A 339 0.18 0.43 8.56
CA ILE A 339 0.70 1.72 8.11
C ILE A 339 0.63 2.69 9.28
N ASP A 340 1.60 3.58 9.39
CA ASP A 340 1.78 4.53 10.47
C ASP A 340 0.51 5.31 10.81
N PHE A 341 -0.13 5.94 9.85
CA PHE A 341 -1.28 6.79 10.10
C PHE A 341 -2.53 6.02 10.60
N TYR A 342 -2.71 4.76 10.19
CA TYR A 342 -3.78 3.92 10.76
C TYR A 342 -3.46 3.58 12.23
N GLY A 343 -2.23 3.15 12.52
CA GLY A 343 -1.80 2.86 13.88
C GLY A 343 -1.97 4.08 14.80
N LYS A 344 -1.42 5.23 14.39
CA LYS A 344 -1.48 6.49 15.13
C LYS A 344 -2.90 7.02 15.34
N THR A 345 -3.80 6.85 14.36
CA THR A 345 -5.21 7.25 14.49
C THR A 345 -5.92 6.47 15.61
N PHE A 346 -5.63 5.18 15.75
CA PHE A 346 -6.22 4.40 16.84
C PHE A 346 -5.60 4.73 18.22
N VAL A 347 -4.31 5.05 18.26
CA VAL A 347 -3.66 5.57 19.48
C VAL A 347 -4.37 6.83 19.93
N GLU A 348 -4.57 7.82 19.06
CA GLU A 348 -5.26 9.08 19.39
C GLU A 348 -6.69 8.86 19.90
N LYS A 349 -7.47 8.02 19.19
CA LYS A 349 -8.87 7.75 19.58
C LYS A 349 -9.01 7.10 20.96
N LEU A 350 -7.99 6.42 21.44
CA LEU A 350 -7.98 5.70 22.70
C LEU A 350 -7.15 6.38 23.79
N GLN A 351 -6.48 7.49 23.47
CA GLN A 351 -5.69 8.25 24.42
C GLN A 351 -6.60 8.87 25.47
N GLN A 352 -6.25 8.65 26.75
CA GLN A 352 -6.95 9.22 27.89
C GLN A 352 -6.53 10.68 28.10
N PRO A 353 -7.31 11.48 28.85
CA PRO A 353 -6.96 12.87 29.16
C PRO A 353 -5.61 13.04 29.89
N ASN A 354 -5.15 12.03 30.62
CA ASN A 354 -3.83 11.99 31.27
C ASN A 354 -2.67 11.64 30.34
N GLY A 355 -2.94 11.42 29.04
CA GLY A 355 -1.96 11.04 28.03
C GLY A 355 -1.68 9.54 27.92
N GLU A 356 -2.22 8.72 28.81
CA GLU A 356 -2.07 7.27 28.75
C GLU A 356 -2.85 6.68 27.57
N CYS A 357 -2.28 5.66 26.96
CA CYS A 357 -2.94 4.87 25.94
C CYS A 357 -2.55 3.40 26.05
N ARG A 358 -3.56 2.53 26.01
CA ARG A 358 -3.34 1.08 25.99
C ARG A 358 -2.81 0.57 24.65
N VAL A 359 -3.00 1.31 23.56
CA VAL A 359 -2.51 0.98 22.24
C VAL A 359 -1.29 1.84 21.91
N VAL A 360 -0.27 1.20 21.33
CA VAL A 360 0.96 1.86 20.90
C VAL A 360 1.21 1.51 19.46
N TYR A 361 1.67 2.47 18.68
CA TYR A 361 2.26 2.27 17.35
C TYR A 361 3.75 2.60 17.41
N LEU A 362 4.56 1.79 16.77
CA LEU A 362 5.98 2.04 16.57
C LEU A 362 6.44 1.61 15.18
N THR A 363 7.43 2.30 14.64
CA THR A 363 8.18 1.89 13.45
C THR A 363 9.43 1.15 13.91
N PRO A 364 9.64 -0.13 13.53
CA PRO A 364 10.86 -0.87 13.91
C PRO A 364 12.10 -0.18 13.36
N GLU A 365 13.11 -0.02 14.22
CA GLU A 365 14.36 0.63 13.82
C GLU A 365 15.06 -0.18 12.73
N GLY A 366 15.44 0.51 11.63
CA GLY A 366 16.00 -0.15 10.44
C GLY A 366 15.09 -1.20 9.81
N GLY A 367 13.79 -1.21 10.13
CA GLY A 367 12.82 -2.21 9.66
C GLY A 367 11.74 -1.66 8.74
N SER A 368 11.77 -0.38 8.42
CA SER A 368 10.81 0.24 7.50
C SER A 368 11.45 1.36 6.71
N SER A 369 11.16 1.43 5.42
CA SER A 369 11.44 2.62 4.61
C SER A 369 10.32 3.64 4.75
N VAL A 370 10.61 4.88 4.38
CA VAL A 370 9.59 5.88 4.09
C VAL A 370 9.30 5.84 2.60
N SER A 371 8.04 5.65 2.25
CA SER A 371 7.56 5.68 0.87
C SER A 371 6.57 6.81 0.66
N ALA A 372 6.46 7.32 -0.56
CA ALA A 372 5.47 8.33 -0.89
C ALA A 372 4.15 7.69 -1.33
N ASP A 373 3.04 8.24 -0.86
CA ASP A 373 1.76 8.11 -1.56
C ASP A 373 1.69 9.17 -2.65
N ALA A 374 1.20 8.81 -3.82
CA ALA A 374 1.33 9.66 -4.99
C ALA A 374 0.00 10.27 -5.46
N ILE A 375 0.12 11.26 -6.34
CA ILE A 375 -0.96 11.86 -7.12
C ILE A 375 -0.51 11.97 -8.58
N GLY A 376 -1.41 11.70 -9.52
CA GLY A 376 -1.12 11.79 -10.96
C GLY A 376 -2.36 12.11 -11.76
N MET A 377 -2.17 12.76 -12.93
CA MET A 377 -3.24 13.14 -13.85
C MET A 377 -3.45 12.05 -14.89
N PHE A 378 -4.70 11.67 -15.11
CA PHE A 378 -5.03 10.72 -16.17
C PHE A 378 -4.94 11.33 -17.57
N ARG A 379 -4.59 10.50 -18.54
CA ARG A 379 -4.74 10.81 -19.96
C ARG A 379 -6.18 11.21 -20.27
N GLY A 380 -6.36 12.31 -21.02
CA GLY A 380 -7.69 12.79 -21.38
C GLY A 380 -8.55 13.22 -20.19
N ALA A 381 -7.91 13.72 -19.12
CA ALA A 381 -8.62 14.32 -17.98
C ALA A 381 -9.64 15.36 -18.49
N PRO A 382 -10.92 15.29 -18.06
CA PRO A 382 -11.94 16.24 -18.54
C PRO A 382 -11.71 17.68 -18.08
N ASN A 383 -11.09 17.88 -16.91
CA ASN A 383 -10.82 19.20 -16.33
C ASN A 383 -9.33 19.35 -15.95
N PRO A 384 -8.41 19.34 -16.93
CA PRO A 384 -6.97 19.30 -16.64
C PRO A 384 -6.45 20.56 -15.93
N GLU A 385 -7.06 21.72 -16.16
CA GLU A 385 -6.77 22.96 -15.42
C GLU A 385 -7.07 22.77 -13.93
N LEU A 386 -8.28 22.34 -13.59
CA LEU A 386 -8.71 22.16 -12.20
C LEU A 386 -7.93 21.04 -11.52
N ALA A 387 -7.61 19.96 -12.27
CA ALA A 387 -6.75 18.87 -11.82
C ALA A 387 -5.35 19.38 -11.45
N THR A 388 -4.76 20.25 -12.25
CA THR A 388 -3.45 20.85 -12.01
C THR A 388 -3.48 21.74 -10.76
N VAL A 389 -4.50 22.59 -10.61
CA VAL A 389 -4.66 23.44 -9.42
C VAL A 389 -4.83 22.60 -8.15
N PHE A 390 -5.56 21.48 -8.22
CA PHE A 390 -5.68 20.56 -7.09
C PHE A 390 -4.35 19.91 -6.72
N MET A 391 -3.60 19.43 -7.71
CA MET A 391 -2.27 18.85 -7.48
C MET A 391 -1.31 19.88 -6.89
N GLU A 392 -1.30 21.10 -7.42
CA GLU A 392 -0.49 22.22 -6.93
C GLU A 392 -0.86 22.55 -5.47
N TYR A 393 -2.15 22.64 -5.17
CA TYR A 393 -2.64 22.83 -3.79
C TYR A 393 -2.14 21.73 -2.86
N VAL A 394 -2.29 20.46 -3.23
CA VAL A 394 -1.85 19.32 -2.43
C VAL A 394 -0.34 19.36 -2.16
N LEU A 395 0.46 19.78 -3.14
CA LEU A 395 1.92 19.87 -3.04
C LEU A 395 2.40 21.17 -2.35
N SER A 396 1.57 22.20 -2.24
CA SER A 396 1.88 23.44 -1.54
C SER A 396 2.04 23.23 -0.04
N LEU A 397 2.73 24.14 0.66
CA LEU A 397 2.83 24.06 2.13
C LEU A 397 1.44 24.12 2.80
N GLU A 398 0.49 24.87 2.20
CA GLU A 398 -0.90 24.93 2.66
C GLU A 398 -1.58 23.56 2.61
N GLY A 399 -1.47 22.84 1.49
CA GLY A 399 -1.99 21.48 1.36
C GLY A 399 -1.27 20.48 2.26
N GLN A 400 0.02 20.66 2.50
CA GLN A 400 0.81 19.78 3.37
C GLN A 400 0.45 19.90 4.85
N ARG A 401 -0.04 21.05 5.29
CA ARG A 401 -0.58 21.26 6.65
C ARG A 401 -1.80 20.38 6.91
N LEU A 402 -2.62 20.08 5.91
CA LEU A 402 -3.73 19.14 6.07
C LEU A 402 -3.26 17.74 6.49
N TRP A 403 -2.13 17.30 5.96
CA TRP A 403 -1.59 15.98 6.30
C TRP A 403 -1.08 15.91 7.74
N GLY A 404 -0.35 16.94 8.19
CA GLY A 404 0.44 16.87 9.42
C GLY A 404 -0.14 17.58 10.64
N HIS A 405 -0.94 18.62 10.47
CA HIS A 405 -1.43 19.45 11.58
C HIS A 405 -2.54 18.77 12.39
N LYS A 406 -2.70 19.23 13.63
CA LYS A 406 -3.86 18.92 14.48
C LYS A 406 -5.13 19.48 13.88
N SER A 407 -6.26 18.80 14.08
CA SER A 407 -7.55 19.34 13.68
C SER A 407 -7.88 20.64 14.43
N GLY A 408 -8.51 21.59 13.70
CA GLY A 408 -8.87 22.91 14.24
C GLY A 408 -7.73 23.91 14.35
N THR A 409 -6.49 23.55 13.96
CA THR A 409 -5.39 24.52 13.91
C THR A 409 -5.37 25.30 12.59
N PRO A 410 -4.74 26.48 12.55
CA PRO A 410 -4.62 27.27 11.30
C PRO A 410 -4.00 26.45 10.17
N GLY A 411 -4.67 26.37 9.02
CA GLY A 411 -4.25 25.59 7.86
C GLY A 411 -4.39 24.08 7.99
N GLY A 412 -4.72 23.57 9.17
CA GLY A 412 -4.92 22.16 9.44
C GLY A 412 -6.32 21.65 9.06
N PRO A 413 -6.56 20.35 9.21
CA PRO A 413 -7.85 19.73 8.98
C PRO A 413 -8.91 20.29 9.94
N THR A 414 -10.17 20.30 9.49
CA THR A 414 -11.26 20.93 10.25
C THR A 414 -11.82 19.99 11.33
N ARG A 415 -11.99 18.71 11.02
CA ARG A 415 -12.72 17.76 11.88
C ARG A 415 -11.85 16.64 12.42
N VAL A 416 -10.95 16.10 11.58
CA VAL A 416 -10.17 14.91 11.89
C VAL A 416 -8.72 15.11 11.49
N ALA A 417 -7.79 14.98 12.43
CA ALA A 417 -6.36 14.97 12.13
C ALA A 417 -6.03 13.77 11.25
N LEU A 418 -5.33 14.02 10.12
CA LEU A 418 -5.02 12.98 9.15
C LEU A 418 -3.79 12.15 9.54
N ARG A 419 -2.88 12.75 10.32
CA ARG A 419 -1.68 12.12 10.89
C ARG A 419 -0.77 11.44 9.87
N ARG A 420 -0.74 12.02 8.66
CA ARG A 420 0.18 11.61 7.62
C ARG A 420 1.38 12.54 7.60
N LEU A 421 2.53 11.99 7.29
CA LEU A 421 3.76 12.77 7.24
C LEU A 421 3.81 13.57 5.93
N PRO A 422 3.92 14.91 5.99
CA PRO A 422 4.12 15.73 4.80
C PRO A 422 5.36 15.33 4.00
N ILE A 423 5.28 15.40 2.66
CA ILE A 423 6.43 15.08 1.81
C ILE A 423 7.44 16.22 1.74
N ARG A 424 7.04 17.43 2.05
CA ARG A 424 7.92 18.62 2.00
C ARG A 424 8.84 18.66 3.21
N LYS A 425 10.14 18.76 2.99
CA LYS A 425 11.15 18.92 4.05
C LYS A 425 11.00 20.23 4.80
N ASP A 426 10.63 21.30 4.09
CA ASP A 426 10.42 22.64 4.65
C ASP A 426 9.17 22.75 5.56
N TYR A 427 8.35 21.70 5.63
CA TYR A 427 7.31 21.57 6.65
C TYR A 427 7.89 21.28 8.06
N TYR A 428 9.04 20.61 8.17
CA TYR A 428 9.56 20.11 9.45
C TYR A 428 10.34 21.17 10.25
N VAL A 429 9.93 22.43 10.15
CA VAL A 429 10.46 23.56 10.92
C VAL A 429 9.71 23.74 12.26
N PRO A 430 10.32 24.36 13.29
CA PRO A 430 9.71 24.48 14.63
C PRO A 430 8.29 25.06 14.63
N ALA A 431 8.01 26.05 13.77
CA ALA A 431 6.70 26.72 13.70
C ALA A 431 5.58 25.76 13.23
N GLU A 432 5.82 24.96 12.19
CA GLU A 432 4.85 23.98 11.68
C GLU A 432 4.73 22.78 12.64
N ARG A 433 5.85 22.32 13.20
CA ARG A 433 5.88 21.21 14.17
C ARG A 433 5.09 21.52 15.45
N ALA A 434 5.07 22.76 15.91
CA ALA A 434 4.26 23.15 17.07
C ALA A 434 2.75 22.89 16.87
N LEU A 435 2.27 22.92 15.63
CA LEU A 435 0.89 22.67 15.25
C LEU A 435 0.67 21.21 14.77
N ALA A 436 1.73 20.43 14.61
CA ALA A 436 1.66 19.07 14.09
C ALA A 436 0.97 18.10 15.08
N SER A 437 0.27 17.12 14.57
CA SER A 437 -0.30 16.00 15.32
C SER A 437 0.78 15.12 15.94
N ASP A 438 1.88 14.94 15.23
CA ASP A 438 3.03 14.11 15.63
C ASP A 438 4.32 14.96 15.54
N PRO A 439 4.56 15.90 16.50
CA PRO A 439 5.66 16.88 16.43
C PRO A 439 7.05 16.24 16.53
N GLU A 440 7.14 15.03 17.07
CA GLU A 440 8.40 14.28 17.22
C GLU A 440 8.78 13.47 15.97
N GLU A 441 7.90 13.40 14.99
CA GLU A 441 8.16 12.66 13.76
C GLU A 441 9.04 13.50 12.82
N MET A 442 10.24 12.96 12.55
CA MET A 442 11.25 13.55 11.68
C MET A 442 11.69 12.51 10.64
N PRO A 443 10.85 12.24 9.61
CA PRO A 443 11.09 11.13 8.70
C PRO A 443 12.41 11.25 7.94
N TYR A 444 12.87 12.47 7.69
CA TYR A 444 14.11 12.73 6.97
C TYR A 444 15.39 12.59 7.82
N GLU A 445 15.25 12.54 9.15
CA GLU A 445 16.39 12.46 10.07
C GLU A 445 16.49 11.07 10.75
N LYS A 446 15.35 10.45 11.05
CA LYS A 446 15.28 9.24 11.90
C LYS A 446 15.26 7.92 11.11
N ILE A 447 15.03 7.96 9.80
CA ILE A 447 14.98 6.74 8.99
C ILE A 447 16.39 6.32 8.58
N ASN A 448 16.78 5.11 8.99
CA ASN A 448 18.06 4.48 8.66
C ASN A 448 17.90 3.22 7.79
N PHE A 449 16.72 2.97 7.25
CA PHE A 449 16.44 1.94 6.25
C PHE A 449 16.64 2.49 4.84
N ASN A 450 17.36 1.77 3.99
CA ASN A 450 17.56 2.16 2.59
C ASN A 450 16.98 1.09 1.67
N TYR A 451 15.77 1.33 1.17
CA TYR A 451 15.10 0.43 0.24
C TYR A 451 15.92 0.26 -1.05
N ASN A 452 16.05 -0.97 -1.53
CA ASN A 452 16.71 -1.25 -2.80
C ASN A 452 15.74 -1.98 -3.74
N ALA A 453 15.18 -1.24 -4.68
CA ALA A 453 14.23 -1.78 -5.66
C ALA A 453 14.81 -2.95 -6.50
N LYS A 454 16.14 -3.04 -6.67
CA LYS A 454 16.79 -4.14 -7.40
C LYS A 454 16.68 -5.47 -6.66
N TYR A 455 16.58 -5.46 -5.32
CA TYR A 455 16.54 -6.68 -4.53
C TYR A 455 15.20 -7.40 -4.58
N THR A 456 14.10 -6.68 -4.60
CA THR A 456 12.76 -7.29 -4.47
C THR A 456 11.73 -6.72 -5.43
N GLY A 457 11.93 -5.53 -6.00
CA GLY A 457 10.96 -4.86 -6.86
C GLY A 457 10.46 -5.71 -8.04
N PRO A 458 11.32 -6.39 -8.82
CA PRO A 458 10.87 -7.28 -9.90
C PRO A 458 10.02 -8.45 -9.42
N ALA A 459 10.21 -8.87 -8.17
CA ALA A 459 9.49 -9.98 -7.55
C ALA A 459 8.30 -9.54 -6.67
N PHE A 460 7.91 -8.26 -6.65
CA PHE A 460 6.86 -7.77 -5.74
C PHE A 460 5.53 -8.54 -5.89
N ASN A 461 5.09 -8.80 -7.13
CA ASN A 461 3.89 -9.63 -7.36
C ASN A 461 4.11 -11.10 -6.99
N ALA A 462 5.31 -11.63 -7.20
CA ALA A 462 5.69 -12.98 -6.82
C ALA A 462 5.70 -13.13 -5.29
N LEU A 463 6.21 -12.13 -4.56
CA LEU A 463 6.19 -12.09 -3.10
C LEU A 463 4.76 -12.16 -2.55
N ARG A 464 3.83 -11.40 -3.13
CA ARG A 464 2.41 -11.43 -2.74
C ARG A 464 1.82 -12.84 -2.89
N LEU A 465 2.11 -13.51 -4.01
CA LEU A 465 1.66 -14.88 -4.27
C LEU A 465 2.32 -15.88 -3.33
N VAL A 466 3.64 -15.77 -3.12
CA VAL A 466 4.42 -16.65 -2.24
C VAL A 466 3.93 -16.56 -0.79
N VAL A 467 3.81 -15.36 -0.24
CA VAL A 467 3.31 -15.16 1.14
C VAL A 467 1.89 -15.70 1.28
N ARG A 468 1.04 -15.47 0.27
CA ARG A 468 -0.31 -16.03 0.27
C ARG A 468 -0.31 -17.55 0.29
N ALA A 469 0.41 -18.20 -0.63
CA ALA A 469 0.47 -19.67 -0.73
C ALA A 469 1.11 -20.31 0.51
N MET A 470 2.14 -19.67 1.08
CA MET A 470 2.85 -20.16 2.26
C MET A 470 2.05 -19.97 3.56
N CYS A 471 1.33 -18.85 3.70
CA CYS A 471 0.78 -18.41 4.97
C CYS A 471 -0.75 -18.38 5.03
N LEU A 472 -1.45 -17.93 3.97
CA LEU A 472 -2.91 -17.79 3.99
C LEU A 472 -3.60 -19.07 3.55
N ASP A 473 -3.23 -19.58 2.37
CA ASP A 473 -3.90 -20.74 1.76
C ASP A 473 -3.63 -22.04 2.54
N THR A 474 -2.66 -22.01 3.46
CA THR A 474 -2.22 -23.12 4.33
C THR A 474 -2.20 -22.73 5.82
N GLN A 475 -3.01 -21.74 6.21
CA GLN A 475 -2.95 -21.17 7.56
C GLN A 475 -3.22 -22.21 8.65
N GLU A 476 -4.20 -23.07 8.48
CA GLU A 476 -4.57 -24.05 9.50
C GLU A 476 -3.49 -25.12 9.68
N GLU A 477 -2.94 -25.65 8.59
CA GLU A 477 -1.85 -26.62 8.65
C GLU A 477 -0.57 -26.00 9.23
N MET A 478 -0.26 -24.76 8.84
CA MET A 478 0.90 -24.03 9.36
C MET A 478 0.78 -23.78 10.87
N LYS A 479 -0.37 -23.32 11.35
CA LYS A 479 -0.64 -23.08 12.79
C LYS A 479 -0.56 -24.38 13.58
N THR A 480 -1.11 -25.46 13.05
CA THR A 480 -1.04 -26.78 13.68
C THR A 480 0.40 -27.23 13.81
N ALA A 481 1.19 -27.15 12.73
CA ALA A 481 2.62 -27.50 12.77
C ALA A 481 3.39 -26.63 13.78
N TRP A 482 3.15 -25.32 13.78
CA TRP A 482 3.78 -24.40 14.72
C TRP A 482 3.45 -24.74 16.18
N HIS A 483 2.17 -25.01 16.46
CA HIS A 483 1.72 -25.41 17.80
C HIS A 483 2.40 -26.69 18.28
N GLU A 484 2.49 -27.72 17.42
CA GLU A 484 3.15 -28.99 17.79
C GLU A 484 4.66 -28.81 17.94
N LEU A 485 5.33 -27.98 17.12
CA LEU A 485 6.74 -27.63 17.31
C LEU A 485 6.97 -26.97 18.68
N VAL A 486 6.15 -25.99 19.05
CA VAL A 486 6.24 -25.31 20.35
C VAL A 486 6.01 -26.30 21.48
N ARG A 487 4.96 -27.12 21.40
CA ARG A 487 4.57 -28.09 22.44
C ARG A 487 5.67 -29.13 22.71
N HIS A 488 6.42 -29.52 21.67
CA HIS A 488 7.48 -30.53 21.77
C HIS A 488 8.89 -29.91 21.87
N GLY A 489 9.02 -28.61 22.13
CA GLY A 489 10.30 -27.95 22.35
C GLY A 489 11.18 -27.85 21.11
N PHE A 490 10.56 -27.73 19.94
CA PHE A 490 11.24 -27.57 18.64
C PHE A 490 12.15 -28.74 18.26
N PRO A 491 11.61 -29.96 18.04
CA PRO A 491 12.41 -31.09 17.58
C PRO A 491 13.19 -30.73 16.31
N PRO A 492 14.48 -31.07 16.22
CA PRO A 492 15.37 -30.52 15.19
C PRO A 492 14.91 -30.77 13.75
N ARG A 493 14.57 -32.03 13.41
CA ARG A 493 14.15 -32.40 12.05
C ARG A 493 12.79 -31.80 11.67
N ALA A 494 11.85 -31.77 12.60
CA ALA A 494 10.54 -31.16 12.40
C ALA A 494 10.68 -29.63 12.18
N THR A 495 11.55 -28.98 12.96
CA THR A 495 11.83 -27.55 12.86
C THR A 495 12.53 -27.20 11.55
N GLU A 496 13.51 -28.01 11.13
CA GLU A 496 14.16 -27.86 9.83
C GLU A 496 13.15 -28.03 8.69
N ASN A 497 12.30 -29.06 8.74
CA ASN A 497 11.27 -29.30 7.73
C ASN A 497 10.28 -28.14 7.65
N PHE A 498 9.79 -27.62 8.80
CA PHE A 498 8.90 -26.47 8.83
C PHE A 498 9.51 -25.22 8.17
N SER A 499 10.79 -24.99 8.41
CA SER A 499 11.52 -23.79 7.97
C SER A 499 12.21 -23.96 6.61
N ASP A 500 12.02 -25.07 5.91
CA ASP A 500 12.63 -25.31 4.60
C ASP A 500 11.88 -24.55 3.49
N LEU A 501 12.47 -23.45 3.06
CA LEU A 501 11.90 -22.59 2.02
C LEU A 501 12.69 -22.63 0.70
N ARG A 502 13.51 -23.70 0.47
CA ARG A 502 14.32 -23.85 -0.77
C ARG A 502 13.49 -23.85 -2.05
N LEU A 503 12.22 -24.23 -1.96
CA LEU A 503 11.26 -24.16 -3.08
C LEU A 503 11.02 -22.74 -3.59
N ILE A 504 11.16 -21.74 -2.73
CA ILE A 504 11.00 -20.31 -3.00
C ILE A 504 12.29 -19.55 -2.74
N SER A 505 13.43 -20.15 -3.12
CA SER A 505 14.74 -19.49 -3.05
C SER A 505 14.72 -18.17 -3.81
N TYR A 506 15.60 -17.24 -3.43
CA TYR A 506 15.70 -15.92 -4.05
C TYR A 506 15.80 -16.01 -5.58
N GLU A 507 16.68 -16.86 -6.09
CA GLU A 507 16.86 -17.05 -7.52
C GLU A 507 15.57 -17.51 -8.21
N LYS A 508 14.91 -18.57 -7.71
CA LYS A 508 13.64 -19.06 -8.28
C LYS A 508 12.54 -18.02 -8.29
N VAL A 509 12.44 -17.24 -7.21
CA VAL A 509 11.39 -16.21 -7.13
C VAL A 509 11.68 -15.06 -8.08
N MET A 510 12.93 -14.63 -8.19
CA MET A 510 13.33 -13.52 -9.08
C MET A 510 13.25 -13.88 -10.56
N THR A 511 13.39 -15.15 -10.92
CA THR A 511 13.38 -15.62 -12.32
C THR A 511 12.04 -16.25 -12.68
N ASP A 512 11.76 -17.45 -12.19
CA ASP A 512 10.67 -18.29 -12.67
C ASP A 512 9.31 -17.80 -12.17
N ILE A 513 9.18 -17.58 -10.84
CA ILE A 513 7.91 -17.19 -10.21
C ILE A 513 7.55 -15.76 -10.63
N ALA A 514 8.51 -14.83 -10.62
CA ALA A 514 8.28 -13.45 -11.05
C ALA A 514 7.86 -13.37 -12.53
N LYS A 515 8.43 -14.19 -13.39
CA LYS A 515 8.04 -14.25 -14.81
C LYS A 515 6.58 -14.63 -14.99
N VAL A 516 6.10 -15.63 -14.24
CA VAL A 516 4.69 -16.06 -14.26
C VAL A 516 3.79 -14.97 -13.67
N CYS A 517 4.15 -14.42 -12.50
CA CYS A 517 3.32 -13.43 -11.81
C CYS A 517 3.20 -12.10 -12.56
N ASN A 518 4.23 -11.71 -13.32
CA ASN A 518 4.26 -10.50 -14.14
C ASN A 518 3.77 -10.74 -15.59
N GLY A 519 3.39 -11.98 -15.93
CA GLY A 519 2.81 -12.35 -17.21
C GLY A 519 1.30 -12.07 -17.27
N SER A 520 0.71 -12.27 -18.46
CA SER A 520 -0.73 -12.10 -18.69
C SER A 520 -1.55 -13.38 -18.51
N ASP A 521 -0.89 -14.55 -18.44
CA ASP A 521 -1.57 -15.85 -18.32
C ASP A 521 -2.09 -16.11 -16.90
N LYS A 522 -3.37 -15.81 -16.71
CA LYS A 522 -4.07 -16.00 -15.41
C LYS A 522 -4.22 -17.47 -15.02
N LEU A 523 -4.32 -18.37 -15.99
CA LEU A 523 -4.42 -19.81 -15.72
C LEU A 523 -3.09 -20.35 -15.19
N LEU A 524 -1.96 -19.92 -15.77
CA LEU A 524 -0.64 -20.29 -15.31
C LEU A 524 -0.38 -19.74 -13.90
N GLN A 525 -0.80 -18.49 -13.61
CA GLN A 525 -0.73 -17.91 -12.27
C GLN A 525 -1.53 -18.72 -11.24
N ALA A 526 -2.76 -19.12 -11.59
CA ALA A 526 -3.61 -19.93 -10.72
C ALA A 526 -3.04 -21.33 -10.46
N ARG A 527 -2.45 -21.98 -11.49
CA ARG A 527 -1.76 -23.26 -11.35
C ARG A 527 -0.57 -23.15 -10.40
N LEU A 528 0.28 -22.12 -10.59
CA LEU A 528 1.43 -21.88 -9.72
C LEU A 528 1.00 -21.68 -8.26
N ALA A 529 -0.05 -20.88 -8.01
CA ALA A 529 -0.58 -20.66 -6.65
C ALA A 529 -1.05 -21.98 -6.00
N ARG A 530 -1.81 -22.79 -6.75
CA ARG A 530 -2.27 -24.10 -6.29
C ARG A 530 -1.10 -25.04 -5.97
N ASP A 531 -0.10 -25.10 -6.85
CA ASP A 531 1.01 -26.04 -6.72
C ASP A 531 1.89 -25.65 -5.51
N LEU A 532 2.19 -24.35 -5.34
CA LEU A 532 2.90 -23.85 -4.15
C LEU A 532 2.10 -24.12 -2.86
N GLY A 533 0.80 -23.82 -2.85
CA GLY A 533 -0.07 -24.10 -1.70
C GLY A 533 -0.10 -25.58 -1.34
N GLY A 534 -0.16 -26.48 -2.35
CA GLY A 534 -0.09 -27.93 -2.14
C GLY A 534 1.25 -28.38 -1.52
N MET A 535 2.37 -27.82 -1.99
CA MET A 535 3.70 -28.11 -1.45
C MET A 535 3.82 -27.67 0.00
N PHE A 536 3.42 -26.44 0.34
CA PHE A 536 3.47 -25.93 1.72
C PHE A 536 2.54 -26.73 2.66
N ARG A 537 1.34 -27.08 2.19
CA ARG A 537 0.41 -27.91 2.96
C ARG A 537 1.07 -29.23 3.34
N ASN A 538 1.67 -29.93 2.39
CA ASN A 538 2.36 -31.19 2.64
C ASN A 538 3.56 -31.01 3.59
N GLN A 539 4.31 -29.92 3.44
CA GLN A 539 5.42 -29.59 4.32
C GLN A 539 4.96 -29.42 5.78
N TYR A 540 3.88 -28.66 6.03
CA TYR A 540 3.36 -28.44 7.38
C TYR A 540 2.76 -29.71 7.98
N LEU A 541 2.06 -30.53 7.20
CA LEU A 541 1.59 -31.82 7.66
C LEU A 541 2.75 -32.75 8.04
N ASN A 542 3.83 -32.78 7.26
CA ASN A 542 5.04 -33.54 7.57
C ASN A 542 5.73 -33.02 8.83
N ALA A 543 5.89 -31.69 8.97
CA ALA A 543 6.47 -31.09 10.17
C ALA A 543 5.65 -31.45 11.42
N THR A 544 4.31 -31.41 11.34
CA THR A 544 3.41 -31.86 12.42
C THR A 544 3.67 -33.31 12.78
N ALA A 545 3.72 -34.20 11.80
CA ALA A 545 3.93 -35.63 12.03
C ALA A 545 5.31 -35.93 12.65
N MET A 546 6.36 -35.21 12.22
CA MET A 546 7.70 -35.30 12.80
C MET A 546 7.73 -34.79 14.24
N ALA A 547 7.11 -33.63 14.51
CA ALA A 547 7.06 -33.06 15.86
C ALA A 547 6.36 -34.00 16.85
N LEU A 548 5.24 -34.63 16.45
CA LEU A 548 4.53 -35.63 17.26
C LEU A 548 5.37 -36.87 17.57
N ARG A 549 6.37 -37.21 16.73
CA ARG A 549 7.32 -38.32 16.96
C ARG A 549 8.58 -37.87 17.71
N GLY A 550 8.75 -36.57 18.02
CA GLY A 550 9.93 -36.02 18.66
C GLY A 550 11.18 -35.98 17.77
N GLU A 551 11.03 -35.96 16.43
CA GLU A 551 12.11 -36.01 15.43
C GLU A 551 12.76 -34.63 15.19
#